data_770a5766b3392f388ecaff603585d2ee
#
_entry.id   770a5766b3392f388ecaff603585d2ee
#
_cell.length_a   1.000
_cell.length_b   1.000
_cell.length_c   1.000
_cell.angle_alpha   90.00
_cell.angle_beta   90.00
_cell.angle_gamma   90.00
#
_symmetry.space_group_name_H-M   'P 1'
#
loop_
_entity.id
_entity.type
_entity.pdbx_description
1 polymer ?
#
loop_
_entity_poly.entity_id
_entity_poly.type
_entity_poly.pdbx_seq_one_letter_code
_entity_poly.pdbx_strand_id
1 'polypeptide(L)'
;MAYNLTDYPFNVFQEMVKTVPTVILPIGLIEQHGHHLPLGTDIFNVTEPLRIGFDRINAFIAPGLHYCFSGGGIQGTMNVNPQLFGLMVSDICSEFVRMGFKNIIVTLGHGGTDNVNALRSSLQMVLRRNENMKDIAICLCTGGHLSKTSKAIFNQDGVQCDFHAGMGETSRML
;
A
#
# COMPACT_ATOMS: atom_id res chain seq x y z
N MET A 1 0.65 14.60 -12.79
CA MET A 1 1.71 14.71 -11.78
C MET A 1 1.12 14.37 -10.44
N ALA A 2 1.80 13.56 -9.61
CA ALA A 2 1.36 13.28 -8.24
C ALA A 2 1.65 14.48 -7.32
N TYR A 3 1.08 14.44 -6.13
CA TYR A 3 1.17 15.50 -5.13
C TYR A 3 1.42 14.86 -3.76
N ASN A 4 2.52 15.18 -3.09
CA ASN A 4 2.69 14.73 -1.71
C ASN A 4 1.66 15.44 -0.82
N LEU A 5 0.89 14.70 -0.07
CA LEU A 5 -0.21 15.26 0.74
C LEU A 5 0.28 16.30 1.77
N THR A 6 1.52 16.17 2.22
CA THR A 6 2.13 17.01 3.24
C THR A 6 2.70 18.34 2.75
N ASP A 7 2.79 18.54 1.43
CA ASP A 7 3.53 19.67 0.86
C ASP A 7 2.66 20.94 0.73
N TYR A 8 1.36 20.85 0.98
CA TYR A 8 0.42 21.93 0.70
C TYR A 8 -0.17 22.55 1.94
N PRO A 9 -0.27 23.90 2.01
CA PRO A 9 -1.03 24.55 3.04
C PRO A 9 -2.54 24.30 2.85
N PHE A 10 -3.30 24.44 3.93
CA PHE A 10 -4.71 24.05 4.00
C PHE A 10 -5.59 24.64 2.88
N ASN A 11 -5.46 25.94 2.59
CA ASN A 11 -6.26 26.62 1.57
C ASN A 11 -5.98 26.09 0.15
N VAL A 12 -4.73 25.75 -0.15
CA VAL A 12 -4.35 25.17 -1.45
C VAL A 12 -4.90 23.75 -1.55
N PHE A 13 -4.73 22.94 -0.50
CA PHE A 13 -5.27 21.58 -0.44
C PHE A 13 -6.78 21.55 -0.68
N GLN A 14 -7.55 22.46 -0.04
CA GLN A 14 -9.01 22.53 -0.19
C GLN A 14 -9.47 22.71 -1.65
N GLU A 15 -8.73 23.45 -2.44
CA GLU A 15 -9.06 23.62 -3.88
C GLU A 15 -8.58 22.42 -4.70
N MET A 16 -7.40 21.90 -4.41
CA MET A 16 -6.82 20.78 -5.15
C MET A 16 -7.64 19.50 -5.01
N VAL A 17 -8.15 19.15 -3.83
CA VAL A 17 -8.91 17.92 -3.60
C VAL A 17 -10.20 17.87 -4.41
N LYS A 18 -10.77 19.01 -4.80
CA LYS A 18 -11.96 19.09 -5.66
C LYS A 18 -11.70 18.60 -7.08
N THR A 19 -10.47 18.74 -7.56
CA THR A 19 -10.06 18.36 -8.92
C THR A 19 -9.21 17.09 -8.96
N VAL A 20 -8.56 16.75 -7.85
CA VAL A 20 -7.74 15.55 -7.66
C VAL A 20 -8.28 14.76 -6.48
N PRO A 21 -9.44 14.08 -6.61
CA PRO A 21 -10.10 13.41 -5.50
C PRO A 21 -9.52 12.03 -5.19
N THR A 22 -8.30 11.74 -5.60
CA THR A 22 -7.63 10.44 -5.43
C THR A 22 -6.46 10.58 -4.47
N VAL A 23 -6.38 9.65 -3.49
CA VAL A 23 -5.23 9.52 -2.58
C VAL A 23 -4.70 8.10 -2.59
N ILE A 24 -3.38 7.97 -2.53
CA ILE A 24 -2.66 6.70 -2.42
C ILE A 24 -2.02 6.63 -1.03
N LEU A 25 -2.30 5.55 -0.30
CA LEU A 25 -1.69 5.23 0.98
C LEU A 25 -0.71 4.06 0.79
N PRO A 26 0.60 4.30 0.75
CA PRO A 26 1.58 3.22 0.67
C PRO A 26 1.81 2.60 2.06
N ILE A 27 1.80 1.26 2.12
CA ILE A 27 2.01 0.50 3.35
C ILE A 27 3.09 -0.55 3.12
N GLY A 28 4.14 -0.49 3.90
CA GLY A 28 5.23 -1.46 3.93
C GLY A 28 5.45 -2.04 5.32
N LEU A 29 6.49 -2.85 5.46
CA LEU A 29 6.86 -3.47 6.71
C LEU A 29 8.39 -3.41 6.88
N ILE A 30 8.83 -3.33 8.11
CA ILE A 30 10.22 -3.64 8.48
C ILE A 30 10.26 -5.15 8.71
N GLU A 31 10.81 -5.88 7.75
CA GLU A 31 10.84 -7.34 7.75
C GLU A 31 12.17 -7.87 7.23
N GLN A 32 12.64 -8.96 7.82
CA GLN A 32 13.79 -9.67 7.28
C GLN A 32 13.48 -10.24 5.88
N HIS A 33 14.38 -10.08 4.94
CA HIS A 33 14.30 -10.57 3.56
C HIS A 33 15.58 -11.34 3.18
N GLY A 34 15.98 -12.30 4.04
CA GLY A 34 17.22 -13.05 3.88
C GLY A 34 18.47 -12.18 4.08
N HIS A 35 19.58 -12.65 3.56
CA HIS A 35 20.89 -11.97 3.75
C HIS A 35 21.21 -10.95 2.65
N HIS A 36 20.42 -10.86 1.60
CA HIS A 36 20.74 -10.09 0.39
C HIS A 36 19.84 -8.88 0.18
N LEU A 37 18.71 -8.77 0.87
CA LEU A 37 17.78 -7.67 0.75
C LEU A 37 17.67 -6.86 2.06
N PRO A 38 17.42 -5.55 1.98
CA PRO A 38 17.28 -4.72 3.17
C PRO A 38 15.98 -5.00 3.92
N LEU A 39 15.94 -4.70 5.22
CA LEU A 39 14.74 -4.82 6.06
C LEU A 39 13.56 -3.95 5.56
N GLY A 40 13.82 -2.93 4.77
CA GLY A 40 12.82 -2.03 4.19
C GLY A 40 12.31 -2.46 2.82
N THR A 41 12.57 -3.67 2.36
CA THR A 41 12.17 -4.15 1.03
C THR A 41 10.70 -3.92 0.75
N ASP A 42 9.81 -4.24 1.69
CA ASP A 42 8.37 -4.00 1.54
C ASP A 42 8.01 -2.51 1.43
N ILE A 43 8.75 -1.66 2.13
CA ILE A 43 8.57 -0.20 2.06
C ILE A 43 8.97 0.28 0.66
N PHE A 44 10.13 -0.14 0.18
CA PHE A 44 10.62 0.24 -1.15
C PHE A 44 9.73 -0.29 -2.26
N ASN A 45 9.17 -1.48 -2.12
CA ASN A 45 8.23 -2.08 -3.07
C ASN A 45 7.00 -1.21 -3.36
N VAL A 46 6.59 -0.33 -2.45
CA VAL A 46 5.45 0.57 -2.63
C VAL A 46 5.85 2.02 -2.85
N THR A 47 6.97 2.48 -2.30
CA THR A 47 7.38 3.88 -2.40
C THR A 47 8.14 4.19 -3.69
N GLU A 48 9.02 3.29 -4.14
CA GLU A 48 9.82 3.53 -5.35
C GLU A 48 9.01 3.57 -6.65
N PRO A 49 8.03 2.68 -6.88
CA PRO A 49 7.14 2.82 -8.03
C PRO A 49 6.37 4.15 -8.06
N LEU A 50 5.96 4.65 -6.89
CA LEU A 50 5.29 5.95 -6.78
C LEU A 50 6.26 7.11 -7.08
N ARG A 51 7.51 7.02 -6.62
CA ARG A 51 8.56 8.00 -6.92
C ARG A 51 8.89 8.04 -8.42
N ILE A 52 9.08 6.86 -9.04
CA ILE A 52 9.41 6.75 -10.48
C ILE A 52 8.23 7.21 -11.34
N GLY A 53 7.00 6.86 -10.94
CA GLY A 53 5.78 7.20 -11.65
C GLY A 53 5.21 8.58 -11.32
N PHE A 54 5.88 9.39 -10.50
CA PHE A 54 5.35 10.62 -9.90
C PHE A 54 4.72 11.58 -10.94
N ASP A 55 5.37 11.76 -12.06
CA ASP A 55 4.89 12.65 -13.13
C ASP A 55 3.73 12.06 -13.97
N ARG A 56 3.44 10.77 -13.81
CA ARG A 56 2.42 10.04 -14.57
C ARG A 56 1.14 9.77 -13.78
N ILE A 57 1.15 10.04 -12.48
CA ILE A 57 0.03 9.76 -11.56
C ILE A 57 -0.69 11.07 -11.29
N ASN A 58 -2.03 11.07 -11.38
CA ASN A 58 -2.87 12.20 -10.95
C ASN A 58 -3.56 11.87 -9.62
N ALA A 59 -2.82 11.92 -8.53
CA ALA A 59 -3.29 11.60 -7.18
C ALA A 59 -2.42 12.26 -6.12
N PHE A 60 -2.97 12.42 -4.92
CA PHE A 60 -2.18 12.68 -3.73
C PHE A 60 -1.51 11.40 -3.23
N ILE A 61 -0.28 11.52 -2.74
CA ILE A 61 0.44 10.46 -2.05
C ILE A 61 0.51 10.83 -0.58
N ALA A 62 -0.11 10.02 0.26
CA ALA A 62 -0.07 10.17 1.71
C ALA A 62 1.28 9.66 2.27
N PRO A 63 1.70 10.13 3.45
CA PRO A 63 2.81 9.51 4.17
C PRO A 63 2.57 8.02 4.36
N GLY A 64 3.60 7.22 4.10
CA GLY A 64 3.51 5.76 4.19
C GLY A 64 3.42 5.25 5.62
N LEU A 65 2.77 4.10 5.78
CA LEU A 65 2.83 3.31 7.01
C LEU A 65 3.89 2.22 6.84
N HIS A 66 4.82 2.14 7.80
CA HIS A 66 5.94 1.20 7.74
C HIS A 66 5.81 0.07 8.77
N TYR A 67 4.62 -0.11 9.33
CA TYR A 67 4.32 -1.11 10.35
C TYR A 67 3.00 -1.79 10.05
N CYS A 68 3.06 -3.09 9.79
CA CYS A 68 1.89 -3.95 9.64
C CYS A 68 2.16 -5.33 10.26
N PHE A 69 1.60 -6.41 9.79
CA PHE A 69 1.75 -7.74 10.35
C PHE A 69 2.32 -8.72 9.33
N SER A 70 3.45 -9.35 9.66
CA SER A 70 4.02 -10.46 8.88
C SER A 70 3.60 -11.83 9.42
N GLY A 71 3.61 -12.00 10.74
CA GLY A 71 3.47 -13.29 11.40
C GLY A 71 4.80 -14.01 11.61
N GLY A 72 5.88 -13.55 10.99
CA GLY A 72 7.23 -14.09 11.20
C GLY A 72 7.83 -13.66 12.54
N GLY A 73 8.51 -14.58 13.24
CA GLY A 73 9.19 -14.33 14.52
C GLY A 73 10.70 -14.13 14.42
N ILE A 74 11.25 -14.02 13.21
CA ILE A 74 12.70 -13.89 12.98
C ILE A 74 13.16 -12.48 13.32
N GLN A 75 14.31 -12.36 13.91
CA GLN A 75 14.95 -11.07 14.21
C GLN A 75 15.04 -10.19 12.97
N GLY A 76 14.74 -8.91 13.11
CA GLY A 76 14.62 -7.98 11.98
C GLY A 76 13.19 -7.83 11.43
N THR A 77 12.23 -8.56 11.98
CA THR A 77 10.80 -8.43 11.62
C THR A 77 10.03 -7.75 12.76
N MET A 78 9.29 -6.69 12.43
CA MET A 78 8.44 -5.95 13.37
C MET A 78 6.97 -6.25 13.09
N ASN A 79 6.26 -6.79 14.08
CA ASN A 79 4.85 -7.12 13.96
C ASN A 79 3.98 -6.17 14.78
N VAL A 80 2.97 -5.61 14.13
CA VAL A 80 1.85 -4.93 14.78
C VAL A 80 0.66 -5.88 14.76
N ASN A 81 -0.14 -5.90 15.83
CA ASN A 81 -1.35 -6.73 15.88
C ASN A 81 -2.25 -6.47 14.65
N PRO A 82 -2.70 -7.51 13.91
CA PRO A 82 -3.45 -7.32 12.67
C PRO A 82 -4.77 -6.55 12.86
N GLN A 83 -5.45 -6.73 13.98
CA GLN A 83 -6.69 -6.01 14.29
C GLN A 83 -6.41 -4.52 14.53
N LEU A 84 -5.37 -4.19 15.28
CA LEU A 84 -4.95 -2.81 15.51
C LEU A 84 -4.55 -2.13 14.19
N PHE A 85 -3.78 -2.83 13.37
CA PHE A 85 -3.40 -2.36 12.03
C PHE A 85 -4.63 -2.10 11.16
N GLY A 86 -5.56 -3.05 11.10
CA GLY A 86 -6.78 -2.91 10.33
C GLY A 86 -7.65 -1.72 10.78
N LEU A 87 -7.78 -1.51 12.10
CA LEU A 87 -8.50 -0.36 12.67
C LEU A 87 -7.82 0.96 12.31
N MET A 88 -6.51 1.04 12.47
CA MET A 88 -5.73 2.25 12.13
C MET A 88 -5.91 2.64 10.66
N VAL A 89 -5.79 1.68 9.73
CA VAL A 89 -5.99 1.97 8.30
C VAL A 89 -7.43 2.36 8.00
N SER A 90 -8.41 1.76 8.69
CA SER A 90 -9.83 2.13 8.57
C SER A 90 -10.08 3.58 8.98
N ASP A 91 -9.49 4.01 10.09
CA ASP A 91 -9.63 5.38 10.58
C ASP A 91 -8.96 6.36 9.60
N ILE A 92 -7.76 6.05 9.11
CA ILE A 92 -7.08 6.87 8.09
C ILE A 92 -7.94 7.00 6.83
N CYS A 93 -8.52 5.90 6.33
CA CYS A 93 -9.39 5.93 5.16
C CYS A 93 -10.66 6.76 5.40
N SER A 94 -11.24 6.67 6.60
CA SER A 94 -12.40 7.48 6.99
C SER A 94 -12.05 8.97 7.02
N GLU A 95 -10.87 9.32 7.51
CA GLU A 95 -10.38 10.70 7.49
C GLU A 95 -10.11 11.21 6.06
N PHE A 96 -9.58 10.37 5.17
CA PHE A 96 -9.45 10.75 3.76
C PHE A 96 -10.80 11.09 3.14
N VAL A 97 -11.85 10.32 3.43
CA VAL A 97 -13.21 10.64 2.98
C VAL A 97 -13.68 11.98 3.55
N ARG A 98 -13.47 12.22 4.85
CA ARG A 98 -13.81 13.49 5.50
C ARG A 98 -13.05 14.67 4.89
N MET A 99 -11.82 14.46 4.42
CA MET A 99 -11.01 15.46 3.73
C MET A 99 -11.48 15.73 2.29
N GLY A 100 -12.40 14.96 1.75
CA GLY A 100 -12.98 15.16 0.42
C GLY A 100 -12.48 14.18 -0.66
N PHE A 101 -11.62 13.23 -0.33
CA PHE A 101 -11.20 12.21 -1.28
C PHE A 101 -12.35 11.25 -1.62
N LYS A 102 -12.41 10.84 -2.88
CA LYS A 102 -13.41 9.91 -3.42
C LYS A 102 -12.81 8.56 -3.80
N ASN A 103 -11.53 8.56 -4.17
CA ASN A 103 -10.81 7.36 -4.54
C ASN A 103 -9.64 7.17 -3.59
N ILE A 104 -9.64 6.06 -2.87
CA ILE A 104 -8.57 5.71 -1.92
C ILE A 104 -7.90 4.45 -2.43
N ILE A 105 -6.60 4.51 -2.68
CA ILE A 105 -5.81 3.38 -3.12
C ILE A 105 -4.85 3.02 -1.98
N VAL A 106 -5.06 1.86 -1.38
CA VAL A 106 -4.15 1.31 -0.36
C VAL A 106 -3.21 0.33 -1.05
N THR A 107 -1.92 0.65 -1.09
CA THR A 107 -0.92 -0.22 -1.70
C THR A 107 -0.10 -0.93 -0.63
N LEU A 108 -0.01 -2.26 -0.73
CA LEU A 108 0.74 -3.11 0.21
C LEU A 108 2.03 -3.62 -0.43
N GLY A 109 3.17 -3.35 0.19
CA GLY A 109 4.45 -3.98 -0.12
C GLY A 109 4.54 -5.39 0.45
N HIS A 110 3.96 -5.60 1.65
CA HIS A 110 3.90 -6.90 2.30
C HIS A 110 2.56 -7.61 1.99
N GLY A 111 2.64 -8.76 1.32
CA GLY A 111 1.48 -9.53 0.86
C GLY A 111 0.99 -10.65 1.78
N GLY A 112 1.41 -10.67 3.04
CA GLY A 112 1.03 -11.71 4.00
C GLY A 112 -0.49 -11.87 4.13
N THR A 113 -0.98 -13.11 4.15
CA THR A 113 -2.42 -13.43 4.11
C THR A 113 -3.20 -12.79 5.26
N ASP A 114 -2.67 -12.86 6.49
CA ASP A 114 -3.35 -12.31 7.66
C ASP A 114 -3.43 -10.79 7.61
N ASN A 115 -2.39 -10.14 7.11
CA ASN A 115 -2.34 -8.71 6.86
C ASN A 115 -3.41 -8.26 5.85
N VAL A 116 -3.47 -8.95 4.71
CA VAL A 116 -4.45 -8.67 3.66
C VAL A 116 -5.88 -8.90 4.15
N ASN A 117 -6.13 -9.98 4.90
CA ASN A 117 -7.45 -10.31 5.44
C ASN A 117 -7.92 -9.31 6.49
N ALA A 118 -7.03 -8.88 7.39
CA ALA A 118 -7.33 -7.85 8.39
C ALA A 118 -7.74 -6.54 7.71
N LEU A 119 -6.98 -6.08 6.72
CA LEU A 119 -7.31 -4.89 5.95
C LEU A 119 -8.63 -5.03 5.19
N ARG A 120 -8.82 -6.13 4.48
CA ARG A 120 -10.05 -6.37 3.72
C ARG A 120 -11.28 -6.30 4.62
N SER A 121 -11.23 -6.97 5.77
CA SER A 121 -12.33 -6.97 6.73
C SER A 121 -12.61 -5.57 7.28
N SER A 122 -11.57 -4.85 7.67
CA SER A 122 -11.70 -3.51 8.25
C SER A 122 -12.22 -2.50 7.22
N LEU A 123 -11.70 -2.49 6.01
CA LEU A 123 -12.15 -1.59 4.94
C LEU A 123 -13.59 -1.90 4.49
N GLN A 124 -13.99 -3.17 4.47
CA GLN A 124 -15.39 -3.53 4.21
C GLN A 124 -16.34 -3.02 5.30
N MET A 125 -15.91 -3.02 6.55
CA MET A 125 -16.71 -2.46 7.65
C MET A 125 -16.88 -0.95 7.51
N VAL A 126 -15.83 -0.22 7.14
CA VAL A 126 -15.92 1.23 6.86
C VAL A 126 -16.94 1.51 5.77
N LEU A 127 -16.85 0.82 4.65
CA LEU A 127 -17.76 1.00 3.51
C LEU A 127 -19.23 0.70 3.86
N ARG A 128 -19.49 -0.30 4.73
CA ARG A 128 -20.86 -0.72 5.08
C ARG A 128 -21.52 0.14 6.15
N ARG A 129 -20.75 0.72 7.05
CA ARG A 129 -21.28 1.44 8.22
C ARG A 129 -21.50 2.93 8.00
N ASN A 130 -20.98 3.46 6.90
CA ASN A 130 -20.98 4.90 6.68
C ASN A 130 -21.81 5.22 5.44
N GLU A 131 -22.99 5.84 5.64
CA GLU A 131 -23.90 6.22 4.54
C GLU A 131 -23.24 7.20 3.56
N ASN A 132 -22.26 7.99 3.99
CA ASN A 132 -21.51 8.92 3.14
C ASN A 132 -20.53 8.20 2.19
N MET A 133 -20.44 6.87 2.25
CA MET A 133 -19.51 6.07 1.44
C MET A 133 -20.07 5.63 0.08
N LYS A 134 -21.29 6.03 -0.28
CA LYS A 134 -21.93 5.58 -1.54
C LYS A 134 -21.14 5.91 -2.81
N ASP A 135 -20.41 7.04 -2.77
CA ASP A 135 -19.61 7.53 -3.91
C ASP A 135 -18.10 7.37 -3.68
N ILE A 136 -17.71 6.49 -2.76
CA ILE A 136 -16.32 6.26 -2.40
C ILE A 136 -15.84 4.93 -2.98
N ALA A 137 -14.71 4.97 -3.66
CA ALA A 137 -13.99 3.78 -4.11
C ALA A 137 -12.76 3.55 -3.24
N ILE A 138 -12.64 2.35 -2.66
CA ILE A 138 -11.43 1.91 -1.96
C ILE A 138 -10.85 0.72 -2.71
N CYS A 139 -9.61 0.85 -3.19
CA CYS A 139 -8.88 -0.20 -3.87
C CYS A 139 -7.74 -0.68 -2.98
N LEU A 140 -7.68 -1.97 -2.71
CA LEU A 140 -6.56 -2.62 -2.04
C LEU A 140 -5.68 -3.29 -3.09
N CYS A 141 -4.46 -2.78 -3.26
CA CYS A 141 -3.47 -3.30 -4.20
C CYS A 141 -2.36 -4.01 -3.43
N THR A 142 -2.10 -5.28 -3.77
CA THR A 142 -0.95 -6.03 -3.25
C THR A 142 0.08 -6.23 -4.35
N GLY A 143 1.36 -6.16 -4.04
CA GLY A 143 2.46 -6.27 -5.02
C GLY A 143 2.46 -7.59 -5.82
N GLY A 144 1.85 -8.66 -5.30
CA GLY A 144 1.73 -9.95 -5.97
C GLY A 144 0.76 -9.99 -7.16
N HIS A 145 0.00 -8.92 -7.40
CA HIS A 145 -0.94 -8.83 -8.53
C HIS A 145 -0.29 -8.23 -9.79
N LEU A 146 1.01 -8.06 -9.78
CA LEU A 146 1.77 -7.52 -10.90
C LEU A 146 1.70 -8.44 -12.11
N SER A 147 1.07 -7.90 -13.09
CA SER A 147 1.03 -8.15 -14.53
C SER A 147 1.21 -9.61 -15.02
N LYS A 148 0.42 -9.93 -16.04
CA LYS A 148 0.61 -11.13 -16.90
C LYS A 148 2.08 -11.27 -17.39
N THR A 149 2.79 -10.16 -17.55
CA THR A 149 4.19 -10.09 -17.99
C THR A 149 5.16 -10.69 -16.97
N SER A 150 5.01 -10.37 -15.66
CA SER A 150 5.88 -10.95 -14.62
C SER A 150 5.71 -12.48 -14.56
N LYS A 151 4.46 -12.97 -14.63
CA LYS A 151 4.18 -14.40 -14.67
C LYS A 151 4.79 -15.08 -15.90
N ALA A 152 4.77 -14.41 -17.06
CA ALA A 152 5.36 -14.93 -18.28
C ALA A 152 6.89 -15.05 -18.18
N ILE A 153 7.55 -14.06 -17.58
CA ILE A 153 9.00 -14.08 -17.34
C ILE A 153 9.37 -15.23 -16.40
N PHE A 154 8.70 -15.33 -15.25
CA PHE A 154 8.95 -16.42 -14.30
C PHE A 154 8.76 -17.81 -14.92
N ASN A 155 7.75 -17.98 -15.77
CA ASN A 155 7.51 -19.24 -16.47
C ASN A 155 8.63 -19.59 -17.48
N GLN A 156 9.22 -18.58 -18.14
CA GLN A 156 10.35 -18.79 -19.07
C GLN A 156 11.61 -19.28 -18.34
N ASP A 157 11.84 -18.80 -17.12
CA ASP A 157 13.00 -19.17 -16.32
C ASP A 157 12.78 -20.44 -15.48
N GLY A 158 11.63 -21.13 -15.66
CA GLY A 158 11.30 -22.35 -14.93
C GLY A 158 10.97 -22.13 -13.44
N VAL A 159 10.74 -20.87 -13.01
CA VAL A 159 10.36 -20.55 -11.64
C VAL A 159 8.89 -20.90 -11.44
N GLN A 160 8.63 -21.97 -10.71
CA GLN A 160 7.27 -22.43 -10.43
C GLN A 160 6.53 -21.55 -9.41
N CYS A 161 7.27 -20.90 -8.50
CA CYS A 161 6.72 -20.00 -7.49
C CYS A 161 7.80 -19.00 -7.03
N ASP A 162 7.37 -17.80 -6.73
CA ASP A 162 8.20 -16.74 -6.17
C ASP A 162 7.58 -16.28 -4.85
N PHE A 163 8.35 -16.38 -3.78
CA PHE A 163 7.91 -16.08 -2.43
C PHE A 163 8.76 -14.97 -1.80
N HIS A 164 8.62 -14.83 -0.49
CA HIS A 164 9.38 -13.94 0.35
C HIS A 164 10.89 -13.97 0.08
N ALA A 165 11.50 -12.80 -0.06
CA ALA A 165 12.89 -12.60 -0.46
C ALA A 165 13.28 -13.29 -1.79
N GLY A 166 12.30 -13.50 -2.65
CA GLY A 166 12.48 -14.19 -3.91
C GLY A 166 12.98 -13.31 -5.04
N MET A 167 12.96 -13.86 -6.25
CA MET A 167 13.48 -13.22 -7.45
C MET A 167 12.71 -11.93 -7.80
N GLY A 168 11.39 -11.92 -7.57
CA GLY A 168 10.55 -10.74 -7.84
C GLY A 168 10.87 -9.55 -6.94
N GLU A 169 11.14 -9.79 -5.66
CA GLU A 169 11.55 -8.72 -4.73
C GLU A 169 12.99 -8.29 -4.99
N THR A 170 13.88 -9.26 -5.22
CA THR A 170 15.28 -8.98 -5.57
C THR A 170 15.38 -8.10 -6.83
N SER A 171 14.63 -8.43 -7.88
CA SER A 171 14.67 -7.66 -9.15
C SER A 171 14.15 -6.23 -9.02
N ARG A 172 13.30 -5.96 -8.02
CA ARG A 172 12.79 -4.59 -7.77
C ARG A 172 13.75 -3.75 -6.94
N MET A 173 14.68 -4.38 -6.23
CA MET A 173 15.69 -3.70 -5.43
C MET A 173 16.98 -3.40 -6.19
N LEU A 174 17.15 -3.97 -7.40
CA LEU A 174 18.26 -3.70 -8.31
C LEU A 174 17.98 -2.51 -9.23
#